data_2540292c67cdd003ca68229ec5378206
#
_entry.id   2540292c67cdd003ca68229ec5378206
#
_cell.length_a   1.000
_cell.length_b   1.000
_cell.length_c   1.000
_cell.angle_alpha   90.00
_cell.angle_beta   90.00
_cell.angle_gamma   90.00
#
_symmetry.space_group_name_H-M   'P 1'
#
loop_
_entity.id
_entity.type
_entity.pdbx_description
1 polymer ?
#
loop_
_entity_poly.entity_id
_entity_poly.type
_entity_poly.pdbx_seq_one_letter_code
_entity_poly.pdbx_strand_id
1 'polypeptide(L)'
;DLERVGHGLYLAPDAWKDGMYLLHLRCPQAVFSHDTALFLHDLTDREPLAYTVTVKSGYNPHRLKGDGMKVYRIKAELHGLGLSQTNTPFGNPVAVYDLERTVCDVVRSRSGMDVQVLRDTLRRYAGRRDRDLRRLMHYAGAFHVENILRQYLEVLL
;
A
#
# COMPACT_ATOMS: atom_id res chain seq x y z
N ASP A 1 -21.28 -18.94 -15.24
CA ASP A 1 -21.26 -19.55 -13.93
C ASP A 1 -20.47 -18.67 -12.96
N LEU A 2 -21.15 -18.30 -11.88
CA LEU A 2 -20.56 -17.43 -10.85
C LEU A 2 -20.51 -18.17 -9.53
N GLU A 3 -19.43 -17.96 -8.79
CA GLU A 3 -19.28 -18.51 -7.45
C GLU A 3 -19.48 -17.41 -6.40
N ARG A 4 -20.17 -17.73 -5.33
CA ARG A 4 -20.39 -16.82 -4.24
C ARG A 4 -19.13 -16.74 -3.36
N VAL A 5 -18.54 -15.54 -3.24
CA VAL A 5 -17.32 -15.31 -2.47
C VAL A 5 -17.56 -14.50 -1.19
N GLY A 6 -18.78 -14.11 -0.93
CA GLY A 6 -19.17 -13.35 0.24
C GLY A 6 -20.62 -12.99 0.15
N HIS A 7 -21.13 -12.30 1.17
CA HIS A 7 -22.52 -11.90 1.17
C HIS A 7 -22.81 -10.94 0.01
N GLY A 8 -23.68 -11.37 -0.92
CA GLY A 8 -24.04 -10.59 -2.08
C GLY A 8 -22.96 -10.43 -3.15
N LEU A 9 -21.88 -11.16 -3.05
CA LEU A 9 -20.76 -11.04 -3.98
C LEU A 9 -20.56 -12.33 -4.75
N TYR A 10 -20.55 -12.22 -6.09
CA TYR A 10 -20.40 -13.34 -7.00
C TYR A 10 -19.33 -13.03 -8.04
N LEU A 11 -18.45 -13.98 -8.33
CA LEU A 11 -17.40 -13.83 -9.32
C LEU A 11 -17.35 -15.03 -10.25
N ALA A 12 -16.89 -14.79 -11.48
CA ALA A 12 -16.58 -15.88 -12.40
C ALA A 12 -15.46 -16.75 -11.80
N PRO A 13 -15.42 -18.06 -12.07
CA PRO A 13 -14.41 -18.95 -11.49
C PRO A 13 -12.97 -18.48 -11.70
N ASP A 14 -12.66 -17.87 -12.84
CA ASP A 14 -11.30 -17.38 -13.14
C ASP A 14 -10.87 -16.24 -12.22
N ALA A 15 -11.81 -15.47 -11.69
CA ALA A 15 -11.50 -14.34 -10.81
C ALA A 15 -11.08 -14.79 -9.41
N TRP A 16 -11.29 -16.03 -9.04
CA TRP A 16 -10.86 -16.59 -7.75
C TRP A 16 -9.35 -16.48 -7.52
N LYS A 17 -8.58 -16.48 -8.60
CA LYS A 17 -7.13 -16.47 -8.51
C LYS A 17 -6.56 -15.13 -8.09
N ASP A 18 -7.36 -14.07 -8.12
CA ASP A 18 -6.91 -12.73 -7.78
C ASP A 18 -7.37 -12.34 -6.37
N GLY A 19 -6.58 -12.72 -5.39
CA GLY A 19 -6.88 -12.44 -3.98
C GLY A 19 -6.93 -10.96 -3.66
N MET A 20 -6.10 -10.14 -4.32
CA MET A 20 -6.10 -8.69 -4.11
C MET A 20 -7.41 -8.08 -4.60
N TYR A 21 -7.87 -8.48 -5.76
CA TYR A 21 -9.12 -7.96 -6.32
C TYR A 21 -10.32 -8.38 -5.48
N LEU A 22 -10.33 -9.63 -5.01
CA LEU A 22 -11.36 -10.11 -4.10
C LEU A 22 -11.43 -9.28 -2.83
N LEU A 23 -10.29 -8.98 -2.24
CA LEU A 23 -10.23 -8.14 -1.05
C LEU A 23 -10.79 -6.74 -1.33
N HIS A 24 -10.41 -6.16 -2.46
CA HIS A 24 -10.90 -4.84 -2.87
C HIS A 24 -12.43 -4.83 -3.02
N LEU A 25 -12.99 -5.85 -3.63
CA LEU A 25 -14.44 -5.94 -3.81
C LEU A 25 -15.18 -6.12 -2.48
N ARG A 26 -14.62 -6.91 -1.56
CA ARG A 26 -15.23 -7.16 -0.26
C ARG A 26 -15.08 -6.00 0.71
N CYS A 27 -13.97 -5.28 0.62
CA CYS A 27 -13.63 -4.19 1.54
C CYS A 27 -13.10 -2.98 0.76
N PRO A 28 -13.96 -2.23 0.06
CA PRO A 28 -13.50 -1.09 -0.77
C PRO A 28 -12.82 0.02 0.03
N GLN A 29 -13.07 0.08 1.35
CA GLN A 29 -12.48 1.11 2.21
C GLN A 29 -11.04 0.79 2.61
N ALA A 30 -10.59 -0.45 2.43
CA ALA A 30 -9.22 -0.85 2.69
C ALA A 30 -8.36 -0.51 1.47
N VAL A 31 -7.26 0.21 1.71
CA VAL A 31 -6.34 0.62 0.65
C VAL A 31 -5.05 -0.16 0.81
N PHE A 32 -4.58 -0.80 -0.24
CA PHE A 32 -3.31 -1.51 -0.19
C PHE A 32 -2.18 -0.54 0.11
N SER A 33 -1.32 -0.92 1.05
CA SER A 33 -0.26 -0.06 1.56
C SER A 33 0.98 -0.88 1.92
N HIS A 34 2.05 -0.19 2.33
CA HIS A 34 3.27 -0.82 2.83
C HIS A 34 3.77 -1.94 1.90
N ASP A 35 3.98 -3.15 2.40
CA ASP A 35 4.59 -4.25 1.62
C ASP A 35 3.80 -4.58 0.36
N THR A 36 2.48 -4.57 0.42
CA THR A 36 1.65 -4.86 -0.75
C THR A 36 1.74 -3.74 -1.79
N ALA A 37 1.74 -2.47 -1.34
CA ALA A 37 1.91 -1.34 -2.25
C ALA A 37 3.32 -1.35 -2.87
N LEU A 38 4.35 -1.70 -2.11
CA LEU A 38 5.71 -1.84 -2.64
C LEU A 38 5.73 -2.84 -3.79
N PHE A 39 5.08 -3.97 -3.62
CA PHE A 39 5.00 -5.00 -4.64
C PHE A 39 4.24 -4.50 -5.88
N LEU A 40 3.10 -3.85 -5.69
CA LEU A 40 2.28 -3.34 -6.79
C LEU A 40 2.99 -2.23 -7.58
N HIS A 41 3.88 -1.47 -6.95
CA HIS A 41 4.64 -0.41 -7.59
C HIS A 41 6.03 -0.84 -8.07
N ASP A 42 6.34 -2.12 -7.99
CA ASP A 42 7.65 -2.66 -8.39
C ASP A 42 8.82 -2.06 -7.59
N LEU A 43 8.57 -1.73 -6.33
CA LEU A 43 9.61 -1.29 -5.40
C LEU A 43 10.21 -2.43 -4.60
N THR A 44 9.74 -3.65 -4.81
CA THR A 44 10.28 -4.87 -4.25
C THR A 44 10.02 -6.03 -5.21
N ASP A 45 10.88 -7.04 -5.16
CA ASP A 45 10.69 -8.28 -5.90
C ASP A 45 9.93 -9.32 -5.07
N ARG A 46 9.73 -9.05 -3.78
CA ARG A 46 9.08 -10.00 -2.88
C ARG A 46 7.57 -9.87 -2.95
N GLU A 47 6.93 -10.96 -3.33
CA GLU A 47 5.48 -11.06 -3.19
C GLU A 47 5.14 -11.14 -1.70
N PRO A 48 4.20 -10.30 -1.21
CA PRO A 48 3.88 -10.29 0.22
C PRO A 48 3.25 -11.61 0.66
N LEU A 49 3.68 -12.12 1.81
CA LEU A 49 3.11 -13.34 2.40
C LEU A 49 1.68 -13.12 2.88
N ALA A 50 1.39 -11.90 3.33
CA ALA A 50 0.07 -11.47 3.73
C ALA A 50 -0.17 -10.08 3.16
N TYR A 51 -1.40 -9.81 2.74
CA TYR A 51 -1.72 -8.48 2.23
C TYR A 51 -1.71 -7.46 3.35
N THR A 52 -1.19 -6.27 3.05
CA THR A 52 -1.13 -5.14 3.97
C THR A 52 -2.06 -4.05 3.46
N VAL A 53 -2.96 -3.61 4.31
CA VAL A 53 -3.91 -2.56 3.99
C VAL A 53 -3.92 -1.50 5.08
N THR A 54 -4.38 -0.31 4.71
CA THR A 54 -4.61 0.80 5.64
C THR A 54 -6.10 1.15 5.61
N VAL A 55 -6.67 1.29 6.80
CA VAL A 55 -8.06 1.69 6.97
C VAL A 55 -8.13 2.96 7.80
N LYS A 56 -9.22 3.69 7.65
CA LYS A 56 -9.50 4.90 8.40
C LYS A 56 -9.79 4.55 9.86
N SER A 57 -9.31 5.38 10.80
CA SER A 57 -9.66 5.25 12.22
C SER A 57 -11.18 5.24 12.39
N GLY A 58 -11.66 4.33 13.23
CA GLY A 58 -13.09 4.11 13.42
C GLY A 58 -13.64 2.95 12.59
N TYR A 59 -12.97 2.55 11.52
CA TYR A 59 -13.34 1.35 10.78
C TYR A 59 -12.97 0.11 11.61
N ASN A 60 -13.86 -0.88 11.65
CA ASN A 60 -13.59 -2.12 12.37
C ASN A 60 -12.87 -3.12 11.48
N PRO A 61 -11.56 -3.37 11.70
CA PRO A 61 -10.78 -4.26 10.84
C PRO A 61 -10.88 -5.74 11.25
N HIS A 62 -11.77 -6.08 12.17
CA HIS A 62 -11.84 -7.43 12.75
C HIS A 62 -11.89 -8.53 11.68
N ARG A 63 -12.73 -8.34 10.66
CA ARG A 63 -12.86 -9.31 9.56
C ARG A 63 -11.55 -9.45 8.78
N LEU A 64 -10.88 -8.35 8.49
CA LEU A 64 -9.61 -8.35 7.75
C LEU A 64 -8.51 -9.05 8.54
N LYS A 65 -8.41 -8.77 9.82
CA LYS A 65 -7.43 -9.42 10.69
C LYS A 65 -7.69 -10.93 10.81
N GLY A 66 -8.96 -11.32 10.85
CA GLY A 66 -9.34 -12.72 10.88
C GLY A 66 -8.90 -13.48 9.63
N ASP A 67 -8.77 -12.79 8.50
CA ASP A 67 -8.30 -13.36 7.24
C ASP A 67 -6.77 -13.34 7.12
N GLY A 68 -6.05 -13.03 8.20
CA GLY A 68 -4.59 -13.05 8.22
C GLY A 68 -3.93 -11.83 7.60
N MET A 69 -4.67 -10.77 7.37
CA MET A 69 -4.13 -9.54 6.77
C MET A 69 -3.49 -8.65 7.82
N LYS A 70 -2.47 -7.91 7.41
CA LYS A 70 -1.86 -6.90 8.25
C LYS A 70 -2.58 -5.58 8.01
N VAL A 71 -3.15 -5.01 9.08
CA VAL A 71 -4.00 -3.82 8.97
C VAL A 71 -3.38 -2.66 9.74
N TYR A 72 -3.15 -1.54 9.06
CA TYR A 72 -2.76 -0.27 9.65
C TYR A 72 -3.97 0.64 9.74
N ARG A 73 -4.00 1.51 10.74
CA ARG A 73 -5.04 2.51 10.92
C ARG A 73 -4.45 3.90 10.80
N ILE A 74 -5.21 4.82 10.23
CA ILE A 74 -4.77 6.20 10.09
C ILE A 74 -5.94 7.17 10.24
N LYS A 75 -5.63 8.40 10.63
CA LYS A 75 -6.63 9.47 10.75
C LYS A 75 -7.35 9.67 9.44
N ALA A 76 -8.63 10.05 9.53
CA ALA A 76 -9.45 10.28 8.35
C ALA A 76 -8.83 11.28 7.37
N GLU A 77 -8.18 12.34 7.90
CA GLU A 77 -7.56 13.39 7.07
C GLU A 77 -6.40 12.86 6.23
N LEU A 78 -5.74 11.81 6.70
CA LEU A 78 -4.58 11.22 6.02
C LEU A 78 -4.93 9.97 5.21
N HIS A 79 -6.10 9.41 5.42
CA HIS A 79 -6.52 8.18 4.74
C HIS A 79 -6.61 8.38 3.21
N GLY A 80 -7.13 9.51 2.77
CA GLY A 80 -7.27 9.82 1.35
C GLY A 80 -6.03 10.41 0.69
N LEU A 81 -5.00 10.76 1.47
CA LEU A 81 -3.80 11.39 0.93
C LEU A 81 -3.00 10.39 0.10
N GLY A 82 -2.85 10.67 -1.19
CA GLY A 82 -2.15 9.76 -2.09
C GLY A 82 -2.96 8.55 -2.53
N LEU A 83 -4.26 8.55 -2.30
CA LEU A 83 -5.14 7.48 -2.76
C LEU A 83 -5.10 7.39 -4.28
N SER A 84 -4.86 6.19 -4.79
CA SER A 84 -4.69 5.95 -6.21
C SER A 84 -5.29 4.60 -6.60
N GLN A 85 -5.00 4.17 -7.79
CA GLN A 85 -5.47 2.91 -8.33
C GLN A 85 -4.39 2.30 -9.20
N THR A 86 -4.25 0.99 -9.14
CA THR A 86 -3.37 0.25 -10.03
C THR A 86 -3.98 -1.12 -10.32
N ASN A 87 -3.39 -1.83 -11.27
CA ASN A 87 -3.85 -3.17 -11.61
C ASN A 87 -3.08 -4.22 -10.83
N THR A 88 -3.79 -5.27 -10.41
CA THR A 88 -3.15 -6.46 -9.86
C THR A 88 -2.35 -7.16 -10.96
N PRO A 89 -1.50 -8.16 -10.61
CA PRO A 89 -0.83 -8.98 -11.63
C PRO A 89 -1.77 -9.67 -12.61
N PHE A 90 -3.04 -9.83 -12.24
CA PHE A 90 -4.08 -10.40 -13.10
C PHE A 90 -4.83 -9.34 -13.92
N GLY A 91 -4.47 -8.06 -13.80
CA GLY A 91 -5.05 -7.00 -14.60
C GLY A 91 -6.31 -6.35 -14.03
N ASN A 92 -6.65 -6.60 -12.78
CA ASN A 92 -7.84 -6.04 -12.15
C ASN A 92 -7.53 -4.79 -11.32
N PRO A 93 -8.35 -3.72 -11.39
CA PRO A 93 -8.05 -2.49 -10.67
C PRO A 93 -8.34 -2.60 -9.18
N VAL A 94 -7.42 -2.11 -8.37
CA VAL A 94 -7.55 -2.07 -6.91
C VAL A 94 -7.10 -0.72 -6.37
N ALA A 95 -7.61 -0.36 -5.19
CA ALA A 95 -7.20 0.85 -4.49
C ALA A 95 -5.83 0.63 -3.84
N VAL A 96 -4.90 1.52 -4.09
CA VAL A 96 -3.54 1.48 -3.57
C VAL A 96 -3.07 2.91 -3.36
N TYR A 97 -2.20 3.14 -2.38
CA TYR A 97 -1.56 4.43 -2.26
C TYR A 97 -0.53 4.61 -3.36
N ASP A 98 -0.35 5.85 -3.84
CA ASP A 98 0.60 6.13 -4.89
C ASP A 98 2.05 5.88 -4.43
N LEU A 99 2.98 6.00 -5.37
CA LEU A 99 4.39 5.72 -5.14
C LEU A 99 4.95 6.54 -3.98
N GLU A 100 4.71 7.85 -3.98
CA GLU A 100 5.24 8.76 -2.96
C GLU A 100 4.62 8.53 -1.59
N ARG A 101 3.31 8.28 -1.53
CA ARG A 101 2.65 7.93 -0.27
C ARG A 101 3.22 6.63 0.29
N THR A 102 3.47 5.66 -0.56
CA THR A 102 4.02 4.36 -0.14
C THR A 102 5.41 4.54 0.46
N VAL A 103 6.26 5.36 -0.14
CA VAL A 103 7.58 5.67 0.43
C VAL A 103 7.44 6.32 1.81
N CYS A 104 6.54 7.29 1.96
CA CYS A 104 6.30 7.93 3.26
C CYS A 104 5.79 6.94 4.31
N ASP A 105 4.91 6.04 3.93
CA ASP A 105 4.39 5.00 4.84
C ASP A 105 5.51 4.08 5.34
N VAL A 106 6.42 3.67 4.47
CA VAL A 106 7.58 2.85 4.85
C VAL A 106 8.46 3.61 5.84
N VAL A 107 8.77 4.87 5.55
CA VAL A 107 9.64 5.68 6.41
C VAL A 107 9.00 5.90 7.79
N ARG A 108 7.72 6.25 7.84
CA ARG A 108 7.05 6.49 9.13
C ARG A 108 6.85 5.21 9.94
N SER A 109 6.80 4.06 9.30
CA SER A 109 6.61 2.76 9.95
C SER A 109 7.92 1.97 10.11
N ARG A 110 9.06 2.61 9.90
CA ARG A 110 10.37 1.95 9.84
C ARG A 110 10.76 1.18 11.09
N SER A 111 10.29 1.61 12.26
CA SER A 111 10.62 0.94 13.52
C SER A 111 10.03 -0.48 13.60
N GLY A 112 8.98 -0.76 12.85
CA GLY A 112 8.34 -2.07 12.80
C GLY A 112 8.70 -2.87 11.55
N MET A 113 9.67 -2.42 10.76
CA MET A 113 10.05 -3.03 9.50
C MET A 113 11.52 -3.42 9.48
N ASP A 114 11.86 -4.40 8.64
CA ASP A 114 13.24 -4.76 8.38
C ASP A 114 13.98 -3.57 7.77
N VAL A 115 15.16 -3.24 8.30
CA VAL A 115 15.97 -2.13 7.79
C VAL A 115 16.32 -2.30 6.31
N GLN A 116 16.40 -3.54 5.82
CA GLN A 116 16.68 -3.81 4.42
C GLN A 116 15.52 -3.36 3.52
N VAL A 117 14.29 -3.52 3.98
CA VAL A 117 13.10 -3.05 3.25
C VAL A 117 13.18 -1.53 3.08
N LEU A 118 13.51 -0.81 4.14
CA LEU A 118 13.66 0.65 4.08
C LEU A 118 14.73 1.06 3.07
N ARG A 119 15.90 0.45 3.16
CA ARG A 119 17.03 0.75 2.25
C ARG A 119 16.69 0.49 0.80
N ASP A 120 16.12 -0.67 0.51
CA ASP A 120 15.78 -1.08 -0.84
C ASP A 120 14.69 -0.17 -1.43
N THR A 121 13.69 0.17 -0.63
CA THR A 121 12.62 1.08 -1.04
C THR A 121 13.18 2.44 -1.45
N LEU A 122 14.00 3.03 -0.61
CA LEU A 122 14.56 4.36 -0.88
C LEU A 122 15.50 4.35 -2.08
N ARG A 123 16.34 3.31 -2.18
CA ARG A 123 17.28 3.17 -3.30
C ARG A 123 16.54 3.01 -4.62
N ARG A 124 15.54 2.15 -4.67
CA ARG A 124 14.75 1.93 -5.88
C ARG A 124 13.95 3.16 -6.25
N TYR A 125 13.35 3.83 -5.27
CA TYR A 125 12.61 5.07 -5.53
C TYR A 125 13.51 6.14 -6.10
N ALA A 126 14.70 6.32 -5.53
CA ALA A 126 15.65 7.34 -5.99
C ALA A 126 16.07 7.11 -7.45
N GLY A 127 16.07 5.85 -7.93
CA GLY A 127 16.39 5.51 -9.31
C GLY A 127 15.21 5.55 -10.28
N ARG A 128 14.00 5.83 -9.81
CA ARG A 128 12.81 5.84 -10.66
C ARG A 128 12.73 7.12 -11.48
N ARG A 129 12.37 6.99 -12.76
CA ARG A 129 12.14 8.15 -13.63
C ARG A 129 10.81 8.83 -13.32
N ASP A 130 9.83 8.06 -12.85
CA ASP A 130 8.48 8.55 -12.53
C ASP A 130 8.37 9.10 -11.11
N ARG A 131 9.50 9.22 -10.38
CA ARG A 131 9.49 9.81 -9.04
C ARG A 131 9.07 11.28 -9.10
N ASP A 132 8.33 11.69 -8.10
CA ASP A 132 7.88 13.07 -7.94
C ASP A 132 8.30 13.57 -6.56
N LEU A 133 9.48 14.20 -6.50
CA LEU A 133 10.06 14.66 -5.23
C LEU A 133 9.24 15.74 -4.57
N ARG A 134 8.57 16.59 -5.34
CA ARG A 134 7.69 17.62 -4.78
C ARG A 134 6.52 16.97 -4.05
N ARG A 135 5.88 16.00 -4.68
CA ARG A 135 4.77 15.25 -4.08
C ARG A 135 5.25 14.51 -2.85
N LEU A 136 6.41 13.86 -2.93
CA LEU A 136 6.99 13.15 -1.80
C LEU A 136 7.15 14.07 -0.60
N MET A 137 7.74 15.25 -0.78
CA MET A 137 7.98 16.18 0.32
C MET A 137 6.68 16.77 0.86
N HIS A 138 5.67 16.94 0.01
CA HIS A 138 4.34 17.35 0.46
C HIS A 138 3.73 16.31 1.41
N TYR A 139 3.76 15.05 1.02
CA TYR A 139 3.26 13.96 1.87
C TYR A 139 4.11 13.82 3.14
N ALA A 140 5.43 13.93 3.00
CA ALA A 140 6.35 13.85 4.13
C ALA A 140 6.03 14.89 5.20
N GLY A 141 5.63 16.10 4.79
CA GLY A 141 5.20 17.15 5.72
C GLY A 141 3.96 16.74 6.50
N ALA A 142 2.99 16.13 5.84
CA ALA A 142 1.76 15.67 6.49
C ALA A 142 2.04 14.54 7.50
N PHE A 143 3.05 13.72 7.26
CA PHE A 143 3.42 12.59 8.13
C PHE A 143 4.57 12.92 9.08
N HIS A 144 5.09 14.15 9.06
CA HIS A 144 6.20 14.60 9.91
C HIS A 144 7.50 13.80 9.74
N VAL A 145 7.79 13.39 8.50
CA VAL A 145 9.01 12.64 8.16
C VAL A 145 9.93 13.38 7.18
N GLU A 146 9.71 14.69 7.01
CA GLU A 146 10.48 15.51 6.04
C GLU A 146 11.99 15.45 6.27
N ASN A 147 12.40 15.66 7.51
CA ASN A 147 13.83 15.77 7.83
C ASN A 147 14.55 14.45 7.58
N ILE A 148 13.93 13.36 8.01
CA ILE A 148 14.56 12.05 7.83
C ILE A 148 14.59 11.65 6.36
N LEU A 149 13.55 11.97 5.60
CA LEU A 149 13.56 11.72 4.15
C LEU A 149 14.64 12.53 3.44
N ARG A 150 14.81 13.80 3.78
CA ARG A 150 15.88 14.62 3.21
C ARG A 150 17.25 14.02 3.46
N GLN A 151 17.51 13.56 4.69
CA GLN A 151 18.79 12.94 5.03
C GLN A 151 19.09 11.71 4.16
N TYR A 152 18.09 10.85 3.95
CA TYR A 152 18.26 9.68 3.10
C TYR A 152 18.47 10.06 1.63
N LEU A 153 17.70 11.01 1.13
CA LEU A 153 17.75 11.39 -0.28
C LEU A 153 19.05 12.14 -0.64
N GLU A 154 19.61 12.92 0.29
CA GLU A 154 20.88 13.61 0.07
C GLU A 154 22.01 12.62 -0.23
N VAL A 155 21.95 11.42 0.33
CA VAL A 155 22.96 10.38 0.09
C VAL A 155 22.71 9.65 -1.22
N LEU A 156 21.45 9.53 -1.65
CA LEU A 156 21.06 8.67 -2.78
C LEU A 156 20.91 9.41 -4.12
N LEU A 157 20.69 10.73 -4.07
CA LEU A 157 20.47 11.52 -5.29
C LEU A 157 21.70 12.31 -5.76
#